data_3992d680fb625b06f0cf4437b692d887
#
_entry.id   3992d680fb625b06f0cf4437b692d887
#
_cell.length_a   1.000
_cell.length_b   1.000
_cell.length_c   1.000
_cell.angle_alpha   90.00
_cell.angle_beta   90.00
_cell.angle_gamma   90.00
#
_symmetry.space_group_name_H-M   'P 1'
#
loop_
_entity.id
_entity.type
_entity.pdbx_description
1 polymer ?
#
loop_
_entity_poly.entity_id
_entity_poly.type
_entity_poly.pdbx_seq_one_letter_code
_entity_poly.pdbx_strand_id
1 'polypeptide(L)'
;MGSVLQTTPLFDGHNDLPQQPRACFHGKIHENPKFDLAEGFQRGMTDIPRLREGHVGAQFWSICVPCLRSAENFSTPEYSDMARDAIEQIDMTTRMVESYPETFELVRESKDVKRVYGGGRIACSVGIEGSSLHMAGNSIGIIRAFYSLGVRYCTLTHVCNNAFADSSTSKIGPVHGGLSKLGKSAVKEMNRIGAGVMPHDKHADQEPGMIIDCSHVSPDCARQVLELTKAPVMFSHSNAKSVFDCARNVPDKVLDMVPRNGGVVMVTFVPEHVAASRRDARLSHVVDHLFYIAERIGWDHVGLGSDFDVVLGIASVIPGLEDVRCYPALLKAILDRGATEKQLAKVAGENMLRVWAGVEDVRDRMRQEGVLPVEDVWENRTW
;
A
#
# COMPACT_ATOMS: atom_id res chain seq x y z
N MET A 1 25.43 0.56 -4.59
CA MET A 1 24.13 0.42 -5.29
C MET A 1 24.04 -0.87 -6.09
N GLY A 2 24.91 -1.12 -7.07
CA GLY A 2 24.83 -2.34 -7.90
C GLY A 2 24.91 -3.64 -7.08
N SER A 3 25.77 -3.70 -6.06
CA SER A 3 25.88 -4.85 -5.14
C SER A 3 24.59 -5.08 -4.32
N VAL A 4 23.93 -4.03 -3.89
CA VAL A 4 22.71 -4.11 -3.09
C VAL A 4 21.56 -4.70 -3.91
N LEU A 5 21.33 -4.17 -5.12
CA LEU A 5 20.24 -4.63 -5.99
C LEU A 5 20.50 -5.99 -6.66
N GLN A 6 21.67 -6.61 -6.46
CA GLN A 6 21.88 -8.01 -6.88
C GLN A 6 21.21 -9.02 -5.94
N THR A 7 21.02 -8.65 -4.68
CA THR A 7 20.50 -9.56 -3.65
C THR A 7 19.21 -9.09 -3.00
N THR A 8 18.92 -7.79 -3.09
CA THR A 8 17.74 -7.17 -2.49
C THR A 8 16.82 -6.64 -3.59
N PRO A 9 15.58 -7.14 -3.72
CA PRO A 9 14.60 -6.56 -4.64
C PRO A 9 14.28 -5.13 -4.21
N LEU A 10 14.34 -4.18 -5.16
CA LEU A 10 13.75 -2.88 -4.96
C LEU A 10 12.24 -3.05 -4.87
N PHE A 11 11.67 -2.74 -3.73
CA PHE A 11 10.25 -2.92 -3.44
C PHE A 11 9.56 -1.56 -3.37
N ASP A 12 8.67 -1.28 -4.32
CA ASP A 12 7.79 -0.12 -4.25
C ASP A 12 6.49 -0.48 -3.53
N GLY A 13 6.22 0.21 -2.43
CA GLY A 13 5.08 -0.04 -1.56
C GLY A 13 3.73 0.40 -2.13
N HIS A 14 3.73 1.25 -3.17
CA HIS A 14 2.49 1.79 -3.71
C HIS A 14 2.64 2.35 -5.12
N ASN A 15 1.87 1.81 -6.05
CA ASN A 15 1.81 2.29 -7.43
C ASN A 15 0.40 2.10 -8.00
N ASP A 16 -0.13 3.17 -8.57
CA ASP A 16 -1.52 3.27 -9.03
C ASP A 16 -1.73 2.91 -10.50
N LEU A 17 -0.77 2.25 -11.16
CA LEU A 17 -0.93 1.83 -12.55
C LEU A 17 -2.29 1.16 -12.84
N PRO A 18 -2.87 0.33 -11.94
CA PRO A 18 -4.19 -0.27 -12.19
C PRO A 18 -5.33 0.72 -12.40
N GLN A 19 -5.19 1.97 -11.93
CA GLN A 19 -6.21 3.00 -12.17
C GLN A 19 -6.21 3.48 -13.62
N GLN A 20 -5.06 3.48 -14.29
CA GLN A 20 -4.90 4.04 -15.63
C GLN A 20 -5.78 3.34 -16.69
N PRO A 21 -5.76 1.99 -16.85
CA PRO A 21 -6.64 1.34 -17.81
C PRO A 21 -8.12 1.50 -17.46
N ARG A 22 -8.47 1.54 -16.16
CA ARG A 22 -9.86 1.78 -15.75
C ARG A 22 -10.33 3.20 -16.11
N ALA A 23 -9.55 4.21 -15.73
CA ALA A 23 -9.93 5.62 -15.97
C ALA A 23 -9.88 6.02 -17.46
N CYS A 24 -8.89 5.50 -18.21
CA CYS A 24 -8.64 5.92 -19.57
C CYS A 24 -9.29 5.02 -20.63
N PHE A 25 -9.55 3.75 -20.30
CA PHE A 25 -9.93 2.73 -21.28
C PHE A 25 -11.09 1.83 -20.80
N HIS A 26 -11.82 2.24 -19.77
CA HIS A 26 -12.95 1.49 -19.21
C HIS A 26 -12.58 0.04 -18.82
N GLY A 27 -11.35 -0.17 -18.33
CA GLY A 27 -10.84 -1.48 -17.95
C GLY A 27 -10.37 -2.38 -19.10
N LYS A 28 -10.36 -1.89 -20.34
CA LYS A 28 -9.90 -2.65 -21.50
C LYS A 28 -8.37 -2.63 -21.58
N ILE A 29 -7.74 -3.77 -21.29
CA ILE A 29 -6.27 -3.94 -21.31
C ILE A 29 -5.80 -4.77 -22.51
N HIS A 30 -6.57 -5.79 -22.95
CA HIS A 30 -6.22 -6.61 -24.10
C HIS A 30 -6.66 -5.94 -25.41
N GLU A 31 -5.87 -6.18 -26.47
CA GLU A 31 -6.13 -5.62 -27.81
C GLU A 31 -6.35 -4.09 -27.78
N ASN A 32 -5.63 -3.42 -26.89
CA ASN A 32 -5.70 -1.97 -26.74
C ASN A 32 -4.33 -1.36 -27.08
N PRO A 33 -4.15 -0.82 -28.29
CA PRO A 33 -2.85 -0.28 -28.73
C PRO A 33 -2.42 0.98 -27.95
N LYS A 34 -3.29 1.52 -27.10
CA LYS A 34 -2.99 2.66 -26.22
C LYS A 34 -2.56 2.23 -24.82
N PHE A 35 -2.65 0.93 -24.51
CA PHE A 35 -2.21 0.35 -23.25
C PHE A 35 -1.42 -0.92 -23.54
N ASP A 36 -0.12 -0.75 -23.75
CA ASP A 36 0.84 -1.84 -23.93
C ASP A 36 2.02 -1.61 -22.98
N LEU A 37 2.15 -2.47 -21.99
CA LEU A 37 3.24 -2.36 -21.01
C LEU A 37 4.58 -2.85 -21.55
N ALA A 38 4.59 -3.70 -22.59
CA ALA A 38 5.83 -4.21 -23.19
C ALA A 38 6.47 -3.18 -24.13
N GLU A 39 5.65 -2.52 -24.95
CA GLU A 39 6.12 -1.52 -25.92
C GLU A 39 6.24 -0.11 -25.32
N GLY A 40 5.67 0.09 -24.14
CA GLY A 40 5.72 1.36 -23.41
C GLY A 40 4.34 2.03 -23.31
N PHE A 41 4.02 2.46 -22.08
CA PHE A 41 2.76 3.14 -21.77
C PHE A 41 2.99 4.65 -21.60
N GLN A 42 2.90 5.41 -22.69
CA GLN A 42 3.26 6.85 -22.72
C GLN A 42 2.42 7.75 -21.80
N ARG A 43 1.20 7.36 -21.44
CA ARG A 43 0.32 8.17 -20.57
C ARG A 43 0.61 7.98 -19.09
N GLY A 44 1.20 6.83 -18.72
CA GLY A 44 1.55 6.48 -17.36
C GLY A 44 3.02 6.73 -17.03
N MET A 45 3.36 6.51 -15.77
CA MET A 45 4.71 6.59 -15.24
C MET A 45 5.37 5.21 -15.15
N THR A 46 4.62 4.15 -15.45
CA THR A 46 5.03 2.76 -15.26
C THR A 46 4.75 1.92 -16.50
N ASP A 47 5.76 1.22 -16.99
CA ASP A 47 5.72 0.16 -17.99
C ASP A 47 6.93 -0.75 -17.83
N ILE A 48 6.97 -1.86 -18.58
CA ILE A 48 8.01 -2.88 -18.44
C ILE A 48 9.41 -2.35 -18.74
N PRO A 49 9.67 -1.64 -19.85
CA PRO A 49 10.98 -1.05 -20.10
C PRO A 49 11.46 -0.17 -18.95
N ARG A 50 10.61 0.75 -18.49
CA ARG A 50 10.95 1.68 -17.39
C ARG A 50 11.12 0.98 -16.05
N LEU A 51 10.32 -0.05 -15.72
CA LEU A 51 10.51 -0.88 -14.51
C LEU A 51 11.85 -1.60 -14.52
N ARG A 52 12.29 -2.11 -15.69
CA ARG A 52 13.60 -2.74 -15.87
C ARG A 52 14.74 -1.74 -15.70
N GLU A 53 14.64 -0.55 -16.31
CA GLU A 53 15.62 0.54 -16.14
C GLU A 53 15.67 1.02 -14.68
N GLY A 54 14.54 1.08 -13.99
CA GLY A 54 14.40 1.44 -12.58
C GLY A 54 14.85 0.35 -11.61
N HIS A 55 15.20 -0.85 -12.12
CA HIS A 55 15.58 -2.02 -11.30
C HIS A 55 14.50 -2.43 -10.28
N VAL A 56 13.23 -2.20 -10.58
CA VAL A 56 12.13 -2.60 -9.70
C VAL A 56 12.07 -4.13 -9.64
N GLY A 57 12.13 -4.68 -8.43
CA GLY A 57 12.13 -6.12 -8.17
C GLY A 57 10.83 -6.62 -7.53
N ALA A 58 10.10 -5.72 -6.87
CA ALA A 58 8.80 -6.02 -6.30
C ALA A 58 7.89 -4.79 -6.30
N GLN A 59 6.57 -5.01 -6.42
CA GLN A 59 5.59 -3.95 -6.57
C GLN A 59 4.28 -4.32 -5.87
N PHE A 60 3.75 -3.40 -5.07
CA PHE A 60 2.33 -3.40 -4.71
C PHE A 60 1.54 -2.57 -5.72
N TRP A 61 0.61 -3.22 -6.41
CA TRP A 61 -0.36 -2.57 -7.29
C TRP A 61 -1.58 -2.13 -6.48
N SER A 62 -1.91 -0.84 -6.55
CA SER A 62 -3.00 -0.25 -5.80
C SER A 62 -4.32 -0.36 -6.55
N ILE A 63 -5.33 -0.91 -5.89
CA ILE A 63 -6.72 -0.87 -6.33
C ILE A 63 -7.37 0.36 -5.71
N CYS A 64 -7.80 1.28 -6.55
CA CYS A 64 -8.36 2.54 -6.10
C CYS A 64 -9.75 2.80 -6.71
N VAL A 65 -10.71 3.09 -5.85
CA VAL A 65 -12.05 3.55 -6.22
C VAL A 65 -12.27 4.91 -5.57
N PRO A 66 -12.77 5.94 -6.30
CA PRO A 66 -12.96 7.27 -5.74
C PRO A 66 -13.90 7.30 -4.54
N CYS A 67 -13.67 8.24 -3.62
CA CYS A 67 -14.60 8.51 -2.52
C CYS A 67 -15.99 8.93 -3.01
N LEU A 68 -17.03 8.46 -2.33
CA LEU A 68 -18.39 8.90 -2.59
C LEU A 68 -18.58 10.40 -2.29
N ARG A 69 -19.49 11.04 -3.01
CA ARG A 69 -19.78 12.46 -2.80
C ARG A 69 -20.47 12.74 -1.47
N SER A 70 -21.24 11.77 -0.94
CA SER A 70 -21.92 11.83 0.36
C SER A 70 -21.12 11.14 1.46
N ALA A 71 -20.06 11.78 1.93
CA ALA A 71 -19.11 11.21 2.90
C ALA A 71 -19.70 10.96 4.32
N GLU A 72 -20.98 11.28 4.56
CA GLU A 72 -21.59 11.22 5.90
C GLU A 72 -22.52 10.02 6.10
N ASN A 73 -22.97 9.39 5.03
CA ASN A 73 -23.88 8.24 5.10
C ASN A 73 -23.18 6.95 4.67
N PHE A 74 -22.68 6.20 5.64
CA PHE A 74 -21.97 4.95 5.42
C PHE A 74 -22.87 3.74 5.15
N SER A 75 -24.18 3.94 4.96
CA SER A 75 -25.17 2.87 4.79
C SER A 75 -25.85 2.85 3.42
N THR A 76 -25.37 3.64 2.46
CA THR A 76 -26.01 3.77 1.14
C THR A 76 -25.80 2.57 0.23
N PRO A 77 -26.73 2.29 -0.71
CA PRO A 77 -26.54 1.26 -1.75
C PRO A 77 -25.30 1.47 -2.62
N GLU A 78 -24.80 2.71 -2.72
CA GLU A 78 -23.61 3.10 -3.46
C GLU A 78 -22.36 2.30 -3.02
N TYR A 79 -22.29 1.86 -1.75
CA TYR A 79 -21.21 0.99 -1.27
C TYR A 79 -21.17 -0.39 -1.94
N SER A 80 -22.32 -0.91 -2.38
CA SER A 80 -22.38 -2.17 -3.12
C SER A 80 -21.69 -2.03 -4.48
N ASP A 81 -21.88 -0.90 -5.16
CA ASP A 81 -21.22 -0.61 -6.44
C ASP A 81 -19.71 -0.44 -6.24
N MET A 82 -19.27 0.19 -5.16
CA MET A 82 -17.85 0.32 -4.85
C MET A 82 -17.16 -1.03 -4.62
N ALA A 83 -17.82 -1.95 -3.92
CA ALA A 83 -17.29 -3.31 -3.73
C ALA A 83 -17.15 -4.05 -5.06
N ARG A 84 -18.15 -3.96 -5.94
CA ARG A 84 -18.11 -4.50 -7.30
C ARG A 84 -16.97 -3.88 -8.11
N ASP A 85 -16.87 -2.56 -8.09
CA ASP A 85 -15.81 -1.82 -8.78
C ASP A 85 -14.41 -2.24 -8.34
N ALA A 86 -14.22 -2.49 -7.04
CA ALA A 86 -12.97 -3.01 -6.50
C ALA A 86 -12.68 -4.43 -7.01
N ILE A 87 -13.66 -5.32 -7.00
CA ILE A 87 -13.52 -6.70 -7.49
C ILE A 87 -13.16 -6.70 -8.97
N GLU A 88 -13.83 -5.88 -9.80
CA GLU A 88 -13.53 -5.75 -11.23
C GLU A 88 -12.10 -5.22 -11.46
N GLN A 89 -11.63 -4.30 -10.62
CA GLN A 89 -10.26 -3.78 -10.73
C GLN A 89 -9.22 -4.79 -10.25
N ILE A 90 -9.51 -5.62 -9.23
CA ILE A 90 -8.66 -6.73 -8.81
C ILE A 90 -8.51 -7.75 -9.95
N ASP A 91 -9.62 -8.15 -10.60
CA ASP A 91 -9.62 -9.04 -11.77
C ASP A 91 -8.77 -8.46 -12.91
N MET A 92 -9.01 -7.20 -13.27
CA MET A 92 -8.28 -6.52 -14.33
C MET A 92 -6.77 -6.48 -14.02
N THR A 93 -6.38 -6.18 -12.78
CA THR A 93 -4.98 -6.14 -12.34
C THR A 93 -4.35 -7.52 -12.40
N THR A 94 -5.07 -8.54 -11.99
CA THR A 94 -4.62 -9.94 -12.10
C THR A 94 -4.33 -10.31 -13.55
N ARG A 95 -5.28 -10.05 -14.44
CA ARG A 95 -5.11 -10.31 -15.90
C ARG A 95 -3.97 -9.48 -16.51
N MET A 96 -3.78 -8.23 -16.05
CA MET A 96 -2.67 -7.38 -16.49
C MET A 96 -1.32 -8.03 -16.14
N VAL A 97 -1.15 -8.51 -14.91
CA VAL A 97 0.08 -9.19 -14.48
C VAL A 97 0.28 -10.50 -15.25
N GLU A 98 -0.77 -11.31 -15.39
CA GLU A 98 -0.74 -12.59 -16.09
C GLU A 98 -0.49 -12.45 -17.61
N SER A 99 -0.73 -11.28 -18.18
CA SER A 99 -0.45 -11.02 -19.60
C SER A 99 1.04 -10.95 -19.93
N TYR A 100 1.91 -10.78 -18.92
CA TYR A 100 3.35 -10.65 -19.11
C TYR A 100 4.14 -11.62 -18.19
N PRO A 101 3.95 -12.95 -18.30
CA PRO A 101 4.47 -13.95 -17.37
C PRO A 101 6.00 -14.03 -17.33
N GLU A 102 6.69 -13.60 -18.39
CA GLU A 102 8.14 -13.51 -18.44
C GLU A 102 8.70 -12.32 -17.62
N THR A 103 7.84 -11.39 -17.25
CA THR A 103 8.23 -10.18 -16.49
C THR A 103 7.65 -10.18 -15.09
N PHE A 104 6.39 -10.53 -14.93
CA PHE A 104 5.65 -10.43 -13.70
C PHE A 104 5.27 -11.81 -13.14
N GLU A 105 5.17 -11.90 -11.82
CA GLU A 105 4.54 -13.01 -11.13
C GLU A 105 3.75 -12.49 -9.92
N LEU A 106 2.46 -12.90 -9.83
CA LEU A 106 1.66 -12.63 -8.63
C LEU A 106 2.20 -13.45 -7.46
N VAL A 107 2.48 -12.76 -6.36
CA VAL A 107 2.92 -13.36 -5.11
C VAL A 107 1.93 -13.08 -4.00
N ARG A 108 1.75 -14.05 -3.14
CA ARG A 108 0.84 -13.96 -2.01
C ARG A 108 1.56 -14.00 -0.65
N GLU A 109 2.84 -14.39 -0.63
CA GLU A 109 3.66 -14.53 0.56
C GLU A 109 5.00 -13.79 0.41
N SER A 110 5.51 -13.27 1.51
CA SER A 110 6.77 -12.52 1.56
C SER A 110 7.97 -13.34 1.05
N LYS A 111 7.99 -14.64 1.36
CA LYS A 111 9.07 -15.56 0.94
C LYS A 111 9.19 -15.71 -0.58
N ASP A 112 8.06 -15.57 -1.31
CA ASP A 112 8.06 -15.72 -2.77
C ASP A 112 8.69 -14.54 -3.50
N VAL A 113 8.71 -13.36 -2.88
CA VAL A 113 9.29 -12.16 -3.51
C VAL A 113 10.74 -12.38 -3.91
N LYS A 114 11.57 -12.92 -2.99
CA LYS A 114 12.98 -13.19 -3.29
C LYS A 114 13.16 -14.30 -4.33
N ARG A 115 12.30 -15.31 -4.33
CA ARG A 115 12.31 -16.39 -5.34
C ARG A 115 12.04 -15.83 -6.74
N VAL A 116 10.99 -15.01 -6.88
CA VAL A 116 10.59 -14.40 -8.14
C VAL A 116 11.68 -13.46 -8.65
N TYR A 117 12.21 -12.62 -7.77
CA TYR A 117 13.29 -11.69 -8.10
C TYR A 117 14.57 -12.42 -8.53
N GLY A 118 14.96 -13.49 -7.82
CA GLY A 118 16.10 -14.32 -8.18
C GLY A 118 15.93 -15.04 -9.54
N GLY A 119 14.69 -15.23 -10.00
CA GLY A 119 14.34 -15.71 -11.34
C GLY A 119 14.32 -14.61 -12.41
N GLY A 120 14.68 -13.37 -12.08
CA GLY A 120 14.73 -12.24 -13.03
C GLY A 120 13.37 -11.61 -13.33
N ARG A 121 12.33 -11.93 -12.56
CA ARG A 121 10.99 -11.36 -12.68
C ARG A 121 10.68 -10.36 -11.55
N ILE A 122 9.63 -9.59 -11.74
CA ILE A 122 9.11 -8.63 -10.77
C ILE A 122 8.00 -9.31 -9.99
N ALA A 123 8.14 -9.37 -8.66
CA ALA A 123 7.12 -9.90 -7.78
C ALA A 123 5.99 -8.87 -7.62
N CYS A 124 4.78 -9.24 -7.98
CA CYS A 124 3.61 -8.37 -7.93
C CYS A 124 2.64 -8.81 -6.85
N SER A 125 2.13 -7.89 -6.07
CA SER A 125 1.02 -8.15 -5.16
C SER A 125 0.01 -7.01 -5.24
N VAL A 126 -1.18 -7.22 -4.68
CA VAL A 126 -2.29 -6.27 -4.78
C VAL A 126 -2.58 -5.69 -3.40
N GLY A 127 -2.73 -4.38 -3.38
CA GLY A 127 -3.25 -3.66 -2.23
C GLY A 127 -4.55 -2.92 -2.54
N ILE A 128 -5.31 -2.59 -1.54
CA ILE A 128 -6.50 -1.75 -1.66
C ILE A 128 -6.21 -0.39 -1.06
N GLU A 129 -6.45 0.63 -1.87
CA GLU A 129 -6.47 2.03 -1.49
C GLU A 129 -7.68 2.74 -2.12
N GLY A 130 -7.63 4.06 -2.24
CA GLY A 130 -8.71 4.85 -2.79
C GLY A 130 -9.80 5.04 -1.74
N SER A 131 -11.02 4.69 -2.02
CA SER A 131 -12.05 4.70 -0.97
C SER A 131 -11.80 3.67 0.13
N SER A 132 -10.73 2.89 0.03
CA SER A 132 -10.23 2.00 1.08
C SER A 132 -11.32 1.07 1.60
N LEU A 133 -11.50 1.02 2.91
CA LEU A 133 -12.59 0.26 3.50
C LEU A 133 -14.00 0.77 3.13
N HIS A 134 -14.16 1.89 2.43
CA HIS A 134 -15.44 2.20 1.76
C HIS A 134 -15.87 1.08 0.81
N MET A 135 -14.91 0.50 0.07
CA MET A 135 -15.17 -0.64 -0.81
C MET A 135 -15.70 -1.87 -0.06
N ALA A 136 -15.38 -1.98 1.23
CA ALA A 136 -15.98 -3.00 2.10
C ALA A 136 -17.36 -2.56 2.65
N GLY A 137 -17.79 -1.33 2.39
CA GLY A 137 -19.03 -0.76 2.94
C GLY A 137 -18.97 -0.70 4.46
N ASN A 138 -19.76 -1.53 5.11
CA ASN A 138 -19.74 -1.74 6.55
C ASN A 138 -19.60 -3.24 6.90
N SER A 139 -18.89 -4.02 6.08
CA SER A 139 -18.80 -5.48 6.22
C SER A 139 -17.34 -5.95 6.33
N ILE A 140 -17.02 -6.63 7.42
CA ILE A 140 -15.75 -7.35 7.60
C ILE A 140 -15.69 -8.56 6.65
N GLY A 141 -16.84 -9.15 6.30
CA GLY A 141 -16.92 -10.24 5.32
C GLY A 141 -16.37 -9.86 3.96
N ILE A 142 -16.57 -8.61 3.51
CA ILE A 142 -16.00 -8.12 2.24
C ILE A 142 -14.47 -7.97 2.34
N ILE A 143 -13.91 -7.58 3.49
CA ILE A 143 -12.46 -7.55 3.70
C ILE A 143 -11.87 -8.96 3.51
N ARG A 144 -12.52 -9.99 4.05
CA ARG A 144 -12.12 -11.39 3.84
C ARG A 144 -12.22 -11.82 2.37
N ALA A 145 -13.27 -11.38 1.67
CA ALA A 145 -13.41 -11.66 0.24
C ALA A 145 -12.28 -11.01 -0.59
N PHE A 146 -11.93 -9.77 -0.33
CA PHE A 146 -10.77 -9.13 -0.98
C PHE A 146 -9.47 -9.89 -0.75
N TYR A 147 -9.26 -10.35 0.48
CA TYR A 147 -8.10 -11.17 0.82
C TYR A 147 -8.08 -12.49 0.00
N SER A 148 -9.20 -13.18 -0.09
CA SER A 148 -9.35 -14.41 -0.88
C SER A 148 -9.09 -14.17 -2.38
N LEU A 149 -9.38 -12.97 -2.88
CA LEU A 149 -9.07 -12.54 -4.26
C LEU A 149 -7.60 -12.16 -4.47
N GLY A 150 -6.76 -12.20 -3.43
CA GLY A 150 -5.33 -11.95 -3.56
C GLY A 150 -4.83 -10.63 -3.00
N VAL A 151 -5.68 -9.81 -2.40
CA VAL A 151 -5.27 -8.56 -1.74
C VAL A 151 -4.42 -8.87 -0.51
N ARG A 152 -3.30 -8.15 -0.35
CA ARG A 152 -2.35 -8.37 0.75
C ARG A 152 -2.16 -7.18 1.68
N TYR A 153 -2.55 -5.98 1.28
CA TYR A 153 -2.72 -4.88 2.20
C TYR A 153 -4.04 -4.14 1.99
N CYS A 154 -4.49 -3.46 3.03
CA CYS A 154 -5.64 -2.57 2.94
C CYS A 154 -5.36 -1.28 3.72
N THR A 155 -5.44 -0.15 3.02
CA THR A 155 -5.42 1.18 3.61
C THR A 155 -6.76 1.43 4.31
N LEU A 156 -6.75 1.91 5.55
CA LEU A 156 -8.00 2.02 6.31
C LEU A 156 -8.89 3.17 5.84
N THR A 157 -8.31 4.26 5.33
CA THR A 157 -9.02 5.39 4.72
C THR A 157 -8.24 5.90 3.51
N HIS A 158 -8.92 6.67 2.65
CA HIS A 158 -8.27 7.51 1.65
C HIS A 158 -8.51 8.99 2.00
N VAL A 159 -8.94 9.82 1.05
CA VAL A 159 -9.17 11.26 1.27
C VAL A 159 -10.50 11.57 1.99
N CYS A 160 -11.27 10.56 2.34
CA CYS A 160 -12.55 10.68 3.04
C CYS A 160 -12.64 9.68 4.21
N ASN A 161 -13.46 10.03 5.22
CA ASN A 161 -13.84 9.11 6.29
C ASN A 161 -14.69 7.96 5.72
N ASN A 162 -14.77 6.86 6.45
CA ASN A 162 -15.64 5.73 6.13
C ASN A 162 -16.22 5.10 7.40
N ALA A 163 -16.99 4.01 7.28
CA ALA A 163 -17.59 3.34 8.41
C ALA A 163 -16.58 2.82 9.46
N PHE A 164 -15.32 2.70 9.10
CA PHE A 164 -14.26 2.10 9.94
C PHE A 164 -13.36 3.14 10.60
N ALA A 165 -13.03 4.25 9.91
CA ALA A 165 -11.97 5.15 10.36
C ALA A 165 -12.08 6.57 9.80
N ASP A 166 -11.37 7.50 10.46
CA ASP A 166 -11.22 8.88 10.04
C ASP A 166 -9.97 9.09 9.18
N SER A 167 -10.13 9.82 8.08
CA SER A 167 -9.07 10.28 7.18
C SER A 167 -8.39 11.54 7.70
N SER A 168 -7.10 11.70 7.38
CA SER A 168 -6.33 12.93 7.66
C SER A 168 -6.74 14.12 6.80
N THR A 169 -7.40 13.89 5.66
CA THR A 169 -7.77 14.92 4.68
C THR A 169 -9.28 15.03 4.46
N SER A 170 -10.09 14.43 5.32
CA SER A 170 -11.54 14.53 5.23
C SER A 170 -12.01 15.98 5.35
N LYS A 171 -12.82 16.43 4.39
CA LYS A 171 -13.36 17.80 4.36
C LYS A 171 -14.34 18.10 5.48
N ILE A 172 -14.94 17.07 6.07
CA ILE A 172 -15.91 17.20 7.17
C ILE A 172 -15.26 17.05 8.55
N GLY A 173 -13.92 16.83 8.58
CA GLY A 173 -13.21 16.54 9.83
C GLY A 173 -13.47 15.12 10.37
N PRO A 174 -13.01 14.83 11.60
CA PRO A 174 -13.18 13.51 12.19
C PRO A 174 -14.64 13.23 12.58
N VAL A 175 -15.09 11.99 12.37
CA VAL A 175 -16.43 11.49 12.69
C VAL A 175 -16.39 10.48 13.84
N HIS A 176 -15.30 9.71 13.93
CA HIS A 176 -15.14 8.62 14.91
C HIS A 176 -14.13 8.95 16.02
N GLY A 177 -13.36 10.03 15.87
CA GLY A 177 -12.20 10.31 16.72
C GLY A 177 -11.09 9.27 16.54
N GLY A 178 -10.91 8.79 15.30
CA GLY A 178 -9.96 7.77 14.90
C GLY A 178 -10.62 6.51 14.33
N LEU A 179 -10.52 5.38 15.04
CA LEU A 179 -11.21 4.13 14.67
C LEU A 179 -12.64 4.09 15.24
N SER A 180 -13.62 3.74 14.42
CA SER A 180 -14.95 3.35 14.89
C SER A 180 -14.90 1.99 15.63
N LYS A 181 -16.04 1.56 16.23
CA LYS A 181 -16.16 0.19 16.77
C LYS A 181 -15.90 -0.87 15.69
N LEU A 182 -16.44 -0.67 14.48
CA LEU A 182 -16.26 -1.54 13.34
C LEU A 182 -14.79 -1.53 12.87
N GLY A 183 -14.13 -0.36 12.87
CA GLY A 183 -12.71 -0.23 12.55
C GLY A 183 -11.81 -1.02 13.49
N LYS A 184 -12.09 -0.99 14.78
CA LYS A 184 -11.37 -1.82 15.78
C LYS A 184 -11.56 -3.32 15.52
N SER A 185 -12.74 -3.73 15.08
CA SER A 185 -13.03 -5.11 14.67
C SER A 185 -12.28 -5.48 13.39
N ALA A 186 -12.23 -4.58 12.39
CA ALA A 186 -11.49 -4.78 11.16
C ALA A 186 -9.98 -4.96 11.41
N VAL A 187 -9.36 -4.13 12.27
CA VAL A 187 -7.95 -4.26 12.65
C VAL A 187 -7.67 -5.66 13.25
N LYS A 188 -8.53 -6.14 14.14
CA LYS A 188 -8.39 -7.49 14.73
C LYS A 188 -8.50 -8.58 13.67
N GLU A 189 -9.48 -8.45 12.76
CA GLU A 189 -9.70 -9.42 11.70
C GLU A 189 -8.56 -9.42 10.68
N MET A 190 -8.02 -8.27 10.30
CA MET A 190 -6.88 -8.18 9.38
C MET A 190 -5.63 -8.85 9.95
N ASN A 191 -5.42 -8.81 11.27
CA ASN A 191 -4.35 -9.59 11.92
C ASN A 191 -4.59 -11.10 11.85
N ARG A 192 -5.86 -11.54 11.86
CA ARG A 192 -6.25 -12.94 11.88
C ARG A 192 -6.40 -13.57 10.48
N ILE A 193 -6.83 -12.77 9.49
CA ILE A 193 -7.14 -13.24 8.13
C ILE A 193 -6.02 -14.15 7.59
N GLY A 194 -6.41 -15.27 6.96
CA GLY A 194 -5.49 -16.30 6.50
C GLY A 194 -5.24 -17.41 7.51
N ALA A 195 -5.68 -17.25 8.77
CA ALA A 195 -5.53 -18.26 9.80
C ALA A 195 -6.46 -19.51 9.65
N GLY A 196 -7.30 -19.53 8.61
CA GLY A 196 -8.32 -20.58 8.43
C GLY A 196 -9.47 -20.46 9.42
N VAL A 197 -10.57 -21.16 9.15
CA VAL A 197 -11.75 -21.24 10.04
C VAL A 197 -11.78 -22.55 10.79
N MET A 198 -11.16 -23.61 10.25
CA MET A 198 -11.17 -24.95 10.81
C MET A 198 -9.74 -25.51 10.92
N PRO A 199 -9.43 -26.22 12.04
CA PRO A 199 -8.12 -26.87 12.24
C PRO A 199 -7.78 -27.96 11.22
N HIS A 200 -8.72 -28.35 10.36
CA HIS A 200 -8.61 -29.47 9.41
C HIS A 200 -8.62 -29.06 7.93
N ASP A 201 -8.71 -27.78 7.62
CA ASP A 201 -8.60 -27.31 6.22
C ASP A 201 -7.14 -27.35 5.79
N LYS A 202 -6.75 -28.48 5.17
CA LYS A 202 -5.38 -28.69 4.67
C LYS A 202 -4.99 -27.72 3.54
N HIS A 203 -5.94 -27.02 2.95
CA HIS A 203 -5.71 -26.00 1.91
C HIS A 203 -5.60 -24.58 2.48
N ALA A 204 -6.00 -24.35 3.72
CA ALA A 204 -5.82 -23.08 4.43
C ALA A 204 -4.37 -22.87 4.93
N ASP A 205 -3.48 -23.84 4.68
CA ASP A 205 -2.14 -23.91 5.29
C ASP A 205 -1.13 -22.90 4.75
N GLN A 206 -1.45 -22.07 3.75
CA GLN A 206 -0.45 -21.27 3.06
C GLN A 206 -0.87 -19.82 2.72
N GLU A 207 -1.88 -19.26 3.35
CA GLU A 207 -2.27 -17.89 3.02
C GLU A 207 -1.81 -16.87 4.08
N PRO A 208 -1.02 -15.83 3.70
CA PRO A 208 -0.47 -14.83 4.61
C PRO A 208 -1.55 -13.91 5.22
N GLY A 209 -1.25 -13.24 6.34
CA GLY A 209 -2.11 -12.20 6.92
C GLY A 209 -2.29 -10.99 6.01
N MET A 210 -3.26 -10.11 6.32
CA MET A 210 -3.46 -8.85 5.60
C MET A 210 -2.74 -7.72 6.32
N ILE A 211 -1.84 -7.03 5.62
CA ILE A 211 -1.10 -5.88 6.14
C ILE A 211 -2.07 -4.71 6.34
N ILE A 212 -2.01 -4.08 7.50
CA ILE A 212 -2.74 -2.83 7.77
C ILE A 212 -1.90 -1.67 7.28
N ASP A 213 -2.44 -0.89 6.34
CA ASP A 213 -1.81 0.32 5.86
C ASP A 213 -2.43 1.54 6.55
N CYS A 214 -1.55 2.35 7.14
CA CYS A 214 -1.88 3.58 7.86
C CYS A 214 -1.62 4.85 7.05
N SER A 215 -1.35 4.76 5.75
CA SER A 215 -1.37 5.95 4.88
C SER A 215 -2.77 6.57 4.87
N HIS A 216 -2.88 7.87 4.68
CA HIS A 216 -4.13 8.63 4.66
C HIS A 216 -4.92 8.71 5.97
N VAL A 217 -4.70 7.86 6.95
CA VAL A 217 -5.50 7.88 8.18
C VAL A 217 -5.22 9.12 9.04
N SER A 218 -6.21 9.55 9.82
CA SER A 218 -6.00 10.61 10.80
C SER A 218 -4.92 10.21 11.84
N PRO A 219 -4.20 11.17 12.45
CA PRO A 219 -3.22 10.85 13.48
C PRO A 219 -3.78 10.05 14.65
N ASP A 220 -5.03 10.31 15.06
CA ASP A 220 -5.71 9.55 16.11
C ASP A 220 -6.01 8.12 15.67
N CYS A 221 -6.40 7.92 14.41
CA CYS A 221 -6.59 6.60 13.84
C CYS A 221 -5.27 5.82 13.82
N ALA A 222 -4.18 6.40 13.30
CA ALA A 222 -2.87 5.76 13.28
C ALA A 222 -2.40 5.35 14.68
N ARG A 223 -2.54 6.24 15.67
CA ARG A 223 -2.21 5.94 17.06
C ARG A 223 -3.02 4.76 17.60
N GLN A 224 -4.34 4.77 17.40
CA GLN A 224 -5.23 3.69 17.87
C GLN A 224 -4.94 2.36 17.18
N VAL A 225 -4.58 2.37 15.89
CA VAL A 225 -4.15 1.17 15.16
C VAL A 225 -2.87 0.62 15.80
N LEU A 226 -1.84 1.46 15.99
CA LEU A 226 -0.55 1.06 16.57
C LEU A 226 -0.68 0.54 18.02
N GLU A 227 -1.67 1.02 18.77
CA GLU A 227 -1.98 0.52 20.11
C GLU A 227 -2.73 -0.82 20.09
N LEU A 228 -3.55 -1.07 19.06
CA LEU A 228 -4.46 -2.21 19.02
C LEU A 228 -3.90 -3.42 18.27
N THR A 229 -3.16 -3.17 17.18
CA THR A 229 -2.68 -4.23 16.30
C THR A 229 -1.64 -5.12 16.97
N LYS A 230 -1.67 -6.41 16.66
CA LYS A 230 -0.64 -7.38 17.05
C LYS A 230 0.43 -7.55 15.98
N ALA A 231 0.11 -7.14 14.73
CA ALA A 231 1.00 -7.25 13.59
C ALA A 231 1.71 -5.93 13.29
N PRO A 232 2.90 -5.95 12.69
CA PRO A 232 3.52 -4.74 12.17
C PRO A 232 2.63 -4.11 11.09
N VAL A 233 2.60 -2.76 11.08
CA VAL A 233 1.86 -1.99 10.08
C VAL A 233 2.80 -1.42 9.02
N MET A 234 2.22 -0.99 7.92
CA MET A 234 2.93 -0.10 7.00
C MET A 234 2.22 1.24 6.86
N PHE A 235 2.98 2.25 6.46
CA PHE A 235 2.51 3.46 5.81
C PHE A 235 3.01 3.35 4.38
N SER A 236 2.14 2.90 3.46
CA SER A 236 2.55 2.49 2.11
C SER A 236 3.15 3.62 1.28
N HIS A 237 2.75 4.88 1.55
CA HIS A 237 3.20 6.09 0.87
C HIS A 237 2.96 7.32 1.76
N SER A 238 3.91 7.63 2.66
CA SER A 238 3.77 8.72 3.63
C SER A 238 5.11 9.35 3.97
N ASN A 239 5.09 10.65 4.27
CA ASN A 239 6.25 11.45 4.60
C ASN A 239 6.22 11.94 6.07
N ALA A 240 7.25 12.65 6.54
CA ALA A 240 7.32 13.18 7.90
C ALA A 240 6.73 14.59 7.98
N LYS A 241 5.80 14.83 8.91
CA LYS A 241 5.13 16.12 9.08
C LYS A 241 6.09 17.22 9.57
N SER A 242 7.09 16.87 10.35
CA SER A 242 8.10 17.83 10.86
C SER A 242 9.09 18.29 9.80
N VAL A 243 9.20 17.62 8.65
CA VAL A 243 9.98 18.09 7.49
C VAL A 243 9.13 19.01 6.63
N PHE A 244 7.89 18.62 6.36
CA PHE A 244 6.94 19.46 5.66
C PHE A 244 5.53 19.28 6.25
N ASP A 245 4.96 20.39 6.78
CA ASP A 245 3.66 20.36 7.46
C ASP A 245 2.51 20.30 6.45
N CYS A 246 2.04 19.09 6.19
CA CYS A 246 0.79 18.86 5.51
C CYS A 246 -0.02 17.74 6.21
N ALA A 247 -1.33 17.68 5.95
CA ALA A 247 -2.23 16.73 6.61
C ALA A 247 -1.91 15.26 6.29
N ARG A 248 -1.27 14.99 5.13
CA ARG A 248 -0.91 13.65 4.67
C ARG A 248 0.35 13.09 5.33
N ASN A 249 1.17 13.96 5.91
CA ASN A 249 2.44 13.58 6.51
C ASN A 249 2.24 13.13 7.97
N VAL A 250 3.03 12.13 8.36
CA VAL A 250 2.93 11.45 9.66
C VAL A 250 3.56 12.35 10.73
N PRO A 251 2.82 12.69 11.80
CA PRO A 251 3.39 13.47 12.90
C PRO A 251 4.34 12.64 13.76
N ASP A 252 5.32 13.30 14.36
CA ASP A 252 6.39 12.69 15.16
C ASP A 252 5.87 11.74 16.24
N LYS A 253 4.80 12.12 16.94
CA LYS A 253 4.19 11.28 17.98
C LYS A 253 3.73 9.92 17.45
N VAL A 254 3.33 9.84 16.19
CA VAL A 254 2.96 8.59 15.53
C VAL A 254 4.21 7.86 15.05
N LEU A 255 5.17 8.58 14.44
CA LEU A 255 6.44 7.99 14.03
C LEU A 255 7.14 7.28 15.20
N ASP A 256 7.18 7.90 16.38
CA ASP A 256 7.82 7.34 17.58
C ASP A 256 7.22 6.01 18.06
N MET A 257 5.99 5.67 17.63
CA MET A 257 5.33 4.41 17.96
C MET A 257 5.69 3.27 17.00
N VAL A 258 6.14 3.60 15.77
CA VAL A 258 6.41 2.61 14.71
C VAL A 258 7.49 1.59 15.10
N PRO A 259 8.62 1.96 15.74
CA PRO A 259 9.64 0.99 16.13
C PRO A 259 9.13 -0.10 17.08
N ARG A 260 8.30 0.27 18.07
CA ARG A 260 7.71 -0.70 19.00
C ARG A 260 6.76 -1.67 18.31
N ASN A 261 6.06 -1.21 17.28
CA ASN A 261 5.17 -2.04 16.47
C ASN A 261 5.94 -2.93 15.47
N GLY A 262 7.16 -2.55 15.11
CA GLY A 262 7.95 -3.22 14.07
C GLY A 262 7.55 -2.82 12.64
N GLY A 263 6.77 -1.78 12.46
CA GLY A 263 6.26 -1.31 11.16
C GLY A 263 7.29 -0.64 10.26
N VAL A 264 6.82 -0.09 9.14
CA VAL A 264 7.62 0.66 8.17
C VAL A 264 6.85 1.87 7.64
N VAL A 265 7.56 2.99 7.42
CA VAL A 265 7.05 4.19 6.74
C VAL A 265 7.73 4.27 5.37
N MET A 266 6.97 4.17 4.30
CA MET A 266 7.48 4.21 2.93
C MET A 266 7.26 5.61 2.37
N VAL A 267 8.38 6.25 2.02
CA VAL A 267 8.40 7.66 1.61
C VAL A 267 7.79 7.81 0.23
N THR A 268 6.85 8.76 0.09
CA THR A 268 6.18 9.06 -1.18
C THR A 268 6.85 10.19 -1.96
N PHE A 269 6.62 10.19 -3.29
CA PHE A 269 7.19 11.16 -4.22
C PHE A 269 6.18 12.21 -4.68
N VAL A 270 5.03 12.32 -4.02
CA VAL A 270 4.00 13.31 -4.34
C VAL A 270 4.52 14.72 -4.01
N PRO A 271 4.57 15.64 -4.99
CA PRO A 271 5.15 16.98 -4.78
C PRO A 271 4.51 17.76 -3.64
N GLU A 272 3.18 17.67 -3.48
CA GLU A 272 2.41 18.38 -2.47
C GLU A 272 2.65 17.86 -1.04
N HIS A 273 3.33 16.72 -0.92
CA HIS A 273 3.68 16.13 0.37
C HIS A 273 5.13 16.46 0.79
N VAL A 274 5.91 17.10 -0.09
CA VAL A 274 7.33 17.41 0.16
C VAL A 274 7.65 18.90 0.08
N ALA A 275 6.79 19.72 -0.55
CA ALA A 275 7.01 21.15 -0.70
C ALA A 275 5.70 21.93 -0.77
N ALA A 276 5.77 23.24 -0.48
CA ALA A 276 4.63 24.16 -0.51
C ALA A 276 4.05 24.39 -1.92
N SER A 277 4.86 24.19 -2.94
CA SER A 277 4.41 24.21 -4.33
C SER A 277 5.08 23.07 -5.11
N ARG A 278 4.39 22.58 -6.14
CA ARG A 278 4.94 21.57 -7.07
C ARG A 278 6.23 22.02 -7.74
N ARG A 279 6.36 23.32 -8.02
CA ARG A 279 7.54 23.92 -8.67
C ARG A 279 8.78 23.89 -7.78
N ASP A 280 8.58 23.90 -6.47
CA ASP A 280 9.67 23.91 -5.48
C ASP A 280 10.08 22.48 -5.08
N ALA A 281 9.24 21.47 -5.37
CA ALA A 281 9.55 20.09 -5.06
C ALA A 281 10.80 19.59 -5.80
N ARG A 282 11.68 18.88 -5.10
CA ARG A 282 12.96 18.34 -5.59
C ARG A 282 13.17 16.94 -5.03
N LEU A 283 13.95 16.12 -5.74
CA LEU A 283 14.40 14.83 -5.26
C LEU A 283 15.04 14.92 -3.87
N SER A 284 15.81 16.00 -3.59
CA SER A 284 16.42 16.21 -2.28
C SER A 284 15.41 16.29 -1.13
N HIS A 285 14.22 16.83 -1.35
CA HIS A 285 13.18 16.88 -0.33
C HIS A 285 12.67 15.47 0.03
N VAL A 286 12.56 14.58 -0.95
CA VAL A 286 12.22 13.17 -0.69
C VAL A 286 13.32 12.50 0.16
N VAL A 287 14.59 12.77 -0.17
CA VAL A 287 15.73 12.30 0.61
C VAL A 287 15.73 12.90 2.03
N ASP A 288 15.34 14.18 2.18
CA ASP A 288 15.20 14.82 3.51
C ASP A 288 14.17 14.11 4.38
N HIS A 289 13.00 13.78 3.84
CA HIS A 289 11.99 13.00 4.56
C HIS A 289 12.51 11.62 4.95
N LEU A 290 13.17 10.92 4.04
CA LEU A 290 13.72 9.59 4.27
C LEU A 290 14.73 9.61 5.42
N PHE A 291 15.70 10.54 5.38
CA PHE A 291 16.71 10.66 6.43
C PHE A 291 16.11 11.08 7.76
N TYR A 292 15.18 12.04 7.77
CA TYR A 292 14.48 12.43 8.99
C TYR A 292 13.81 11.23 9.68
N ILE A 293 13.07 10.43 8.90
CA ILE A 293 12.42 9.23 9.44
C ILE A 293 13.48 8.24 9.94
N ALA A 294 14.51 7.96 9.13
CA ALA A 294 15.55 7.00 9.49
C ALA A 294 16.37 7.42 10.72
N GLU A 295 16.67 8.70 10.87
CA GLU A 295 17.40 9.25 12.04
C GLU A 295 16.53 9.25 13.29
N ARG A 296 15.22 9.48 13.13
CA ARG A 296 14.28 9.53 14.26
C ARG A 296 13.91 8.16 14.78
N ILE A 297 13.53 7.23 13.88
CA ILE A 297 12.94 5.94 14.28
C ILE A 297 13.79 4.73 13.87
N GLY A 298 14.91 4.95 13.23
CA GLY A 298 15.84 3.90 12.80
C GLY A 298 15.65 3.46 11.35
N TRP A 299 16.76 3.06 10.74
CA TRP A 299 16.83 2.57 9.34
C TRP A 299 16.03 1.28 9.09
N ASP A 300 15.60 0.58 10.13
CA ASP A 300 14.74 -0.60 10.03
C ASP A 300 13.27 -0.27 9.75
N HIS A 301 12.89 1.01 9.78
CA HIS A 301 11.51 1.45 9.74
C HIS A 301 11.21 2.42 8.59
N VAL A 302 12.06 2.49 7.58
CA VAL A 302 11.85 3.37 6.40
C VAL A 302 11.99 2.59 5.10
N GLY A 303 11.18 2.95 4.10
CA GLY A 303 11.14 2.33 2.77
C GLY A 303 10.72 3.32 1.69
N LEU A 304 10.38 2.81 0.51
CA LEU A 304 9.96 3.58 -0.67
C LEU A 304 8.55 3.16 -1.10
N GLY A 305 7.66 4.14 -1.28
CA GLY A 305 6.32 3.94 -1.79
C GLY A 305 5.93 5.12 -2.67
N SER A 306 6.19 4.99 -3.95
CA SER A 306 6.28 6.11 -4.89
C SER A 306 5.01 6.93 -5.04
N ASP A 307 3.87 6.28 -5.08
CA ASP A 307 2.58 6.84 -5.47
C ASP A 307 2.56 7.26 -6.96
N PHE A 308 3.31 6.54 -7.81
CA PHE A 308 3.28 6.73 -9.26
C PHE A 308 1.93 6.31 -9.85
N ASP A 309 1.61 6.89 -11.00
CA ASP A 309 0.39 6.64 -11.78
C ASP A 309 -0.93 7.10 -11.13
N VAL A 310 -0.89 7.96 -10.10
CA VAL A 310 -2.07 8.67 -9.60
C VAL A 310 -2.77 9.36 -10.79
N VAL A 311 -4.07 9.19 -10.93
CA VAL A 311 -4.88 9.61 -12.10
C VAL A 311 -4.79 11.10 -12.41
N LEU A 312 -4.32 11.93 -11.53
CA LEU A 312 -4.27 13.41 -11.68
C LEU A 312 -3.20 13.94 -12.64
N GLY A 313 -2.48 13.06 -13.32
CA GLY A 313 -1.71 13.38 -14.51
C GLY A 313 -0.23 13.67 -14.31
N ILE A 314 0.53 13.31 -15.35
CA ILE A 314 1.97 13.54 -15.57
C ILE A 314 2.46 15.00 -15.33
N ALA A 315 1.55 15.95 -15.24
CA ALA A 315 1.87 17.36 -15.01
C ALA A 315 2.39 17.69 -13.61
N SER A 316 2.55 16.71 -12.73
CA SER A 316 2.79 16.93 -11.30
C SER A 316 3.88 16.00 -10.77
N VAL A 317 5.03 15.96 -11.41
CA VAL A 317 6.16 15.14 -10.97
C VAL A 317 7.27 15.99 -10.39
N ILE A 318 8.03 15.41 -9.47
CA ILE A 318 9.26 16.01 -8.95
C ILE A 318 10.36 15.83 -10.00
N PRO A 319 11.12 16.88 -10.38
CA PRO A 319 12.27 16.72 -11.27
C PRO A 319 13.28 15.69 -10.73
N GLY A 320 13.59 14.69 -11.56
CA GLY A 320 14.41 13.54 -11.20
C GLY A 320 13.64 12.36 -10.61
N LEU A 321 12.30 12.49 -10.46
CA LEU A 321 11.38 11.44 -10.02
C LEU A 321 10.14 11.40 -10.94
N GLU A 322 10.36 11.48 -12.27
CA GLU A 322 9.28 11.61 -13.24
C GLU A 322 8.52 10.29 -13.46
N ASP A 323 9.18 9.17 -13.31
CA ASP A 323 8.61 7.83 -13.48
C ASP A 323 9.48 6.76 -12.79
N VAL A 324 9.10 5.50 -12.90
CA VAL A 324 9.79 4.38 -12.22
C VAL A 324 11.28 4.22 -12.60
N ARG A 325 11.80 4.89 -13.61
CA ARG A 325 13.25 4.94 -13.93
C ARG A 325 14.06 5.73 -12.92
N CYS A 326 13.42 6.52 -12.07
CA CYS A 326 14.08 7.40 -11.11
C CYS A 326 14.83 6.67 -10.00
N TYR A 327 14.50 5.44 -9.70
CA TYR A 327 15.03 4.73 -8.52
C TYR A 327 16.56 4.67 -8.44
N PRO A 328 17.32 4.38 -9.51
CA PRO A 328 18.78 4.43 -9.44
C PRO A 328 19.34 5.79 -9.01
N ALA A 329 18.75 6.89 -9.50
CA ALA A 329 19.16 8.23 -9.12
C ALA A 329 18.81 8.53 -7.65
N LEU A 330 17.62 8.12 -7.18
CA LEU A 330 17.22 8.26 -5.79
C LEU A 330 18.12 7.45 -4.84
N LEU A 331 18.38 6.19 -5.16
CA LEU A 331 19.27 5.32 -4.36
C LEU A 331 20.69 5.88 -4.30
N LYS A 332 21.18 6.45 -5.43
CA LYS A 332 22.46 7.14 -5.44
C LYS A 332 22.46 8.34 -4.53
N ALA A 333 21.42 9.18 -4.57
CA ALA A 333 21.32 10.35 -3.70
C ALA A 333 21.28 9.98 -2.20
N ILE A 334 20.67 8.85 -1.84
CA ILE A 334 20.66 8.31 -0.48
C ILE A 334 22.09 7.91 -0.06
N LEU A 335 22.85 7.24 -0.92
CA LEU A 335 24.26 6.90 -0.65
C LEU A 335 25.16 8.13 -0.57
N ASP A 336 25.01 9.09 -1.51
CA ASP A 336 25.79 10.32 -1.55
C ASP A 336 25.59 11.17 -0.28
N ARG A 337 24.40 11.06 0.35
CA ARG A 337 24.11 11.72 1.63
C ARG A 337 24.70 10.98 2.85
N GLY A 338 25.28 9.81 2.66
CA GLY A 338 26.05 9.11 3.68
C GLY A 338 25.40 7.83 4.23
N ALA A 339 24.31 7.35 3.64
CA ALA A 339 23.77 6.03 3.99
C ALA A 339 24.75 4.93 3.58
N THR A 340 24.87 3.89 4.40
CA THR A 340 25.65 2.69 4.07
C THR A 340 24.88 1.78 3.12
N GLU A 341 25.57 0.90 2.41
CA GLU A 341 24.91 -0.13 1.55
C GLU A 341 23.94 -1.00 2.34
N LYS A 342 24.26 -1.33 3.61
CA LYS A 342 23.35 -2.07 4.50
C LYS A 342 22.06 -1.28 4.79
N GLN A 343 22.15 0.01 5.02
CA GLN A 343 20.98 0.88 5.21
C GLN A 343 20.18 1.01 3.91
N LEU A 344 20.88 1.11 2.78
CA LEU A 344 20.23 1.15 1.47
C LEU A 344 19.45 -0.12 1.18
N ALA A 345 19.99 -1.31 1.49
CA ALA A 345 19.29 -2.60 1.32
C ALA A 345 17.99 -2.63 2.13
N LYS A 346 18.02 -2.13 3.36
CA LYS A 346 16.82 -2.01 4.21
C LYS A 346 15.76 -1.13 3.56
N VAL A 347 16.15 0.06 3.11
CA VAL A 347 15.26 1.02 2.44
C VAL A 347 14.73 0.46 1.12
N ALA A 348 15.59 -0.20 0.35
CA ALA A 348 15.22 -0.73 -0.96
C ALA A 348 14.12 -1.78 -0.90
N GLY A 349 14.10 -2.65 0.14
CA GLY A 349 13.04 -3.67 0.21
C GLY A 349 13.08 -4.58 1.43
N GLU A 350 14.22 -4.74 2.12
CA GLU A 350 14.30 -5.67 3.25
C GLU A 350 13.31 -5.32 4.37
N ASN A 351 13.09 -4.02 4.63
CA ASN A 351 12.14 -3.58 5.65
C ASN A 351 10.70 -3.95 5.31
N MET A 352 10.29 -3.80 4.04
CA MET A 352 8.95 -4.20 3.61
C MET A 352 8.76 -5.70 3.70
N LEU A 353 9.76 -6.48 3.27
CA LEU A 353 9.74 -7.95 3.39
C LEU A 353 9.67 -8.40 4.85
N ARG A 354 10.40 -7.74 5.75
CA ARG A 354 10.34 -8.01 7.20
C ARG A 354 8.95 -7.73 7.77
N VAL A 355 8.33 -6.61 7.38
CA VAL A 355 6.97 -6.27 7.82
C VAL A 355 5.97 -7.30 7.33
N TRP A 356 6.03 -7.67 6.05
CA TRP A 356 5.13 -8.67 5.48
C TRP A 356 5.29 -10.03 6.18
N ALA A 357 6.52 -10.52 6.36
CA ALA A 357 6.79 -11.75 7.12
C ALA A 357 6.27 -11.66 8.56
N GLY A 358 6.44 -10.51 9.23
CA GLY A 358 5.93 -10.31 10.59
C GLY A 358 4.39 -10.35 10.68
N VAL A 359 3.69 -9.92 9.65
CA VAL A 359 2.22 -10.09 9.56
C VAL A 359 1.85 -11.56 9.41
N GLU A 360 2.60 -12.32 8.60
CA GLU A 360 2.44 -13.76 8.43
C GLU A 360 2.66 -14.52 9.76
N ASP A 361 3.70 -14.15 10.50
CA ASP A 361 4.01 -14.73 11.82
C ASP A 361 2.88 -14.50 12.85
N VAL A 362 2.26 -13.30 12.82
CA VAL A 362 1.12 -13.00 13.71
C VAL A 362 -0.10 -13.82 13.34
N ARG A 363 -0.43 -13.92 12.06
CA ARG A 363 -1.49 -14.78 11.54
C ARG A 363 -1.30 -16.23 12.01
N ASP A 364 -0.09 -16.78 11.86
CA ASP A 364 0.20 -18.19 12.21
C ASP A 364 0.05 -18.44 13.72
N ARG A 365 0.49 -17.50 14.55
CA ARG A 365 0.25 -17.57 16.00
C ARG A 365 -1.24 -17.54 16.34
N MET A 366 -2.01 -16.60 15.74
CA MET A 366 -3.45 -16.52 15.98
C MET A 366 -4.19 -17.78 15.53
N ARG A 367 -3.72 -18.43 14.46
CA ARG A 367 -4.21 -19.72 14.02
C ARG A 367 -3.94 -20.81 15.04
N GLN A 368 -2.70 -20.92 15.54
CA GLN A 368 -2.31 -21.90 16.57
C GLN A 368 -3.09 -21.69 17.88
N GLU A 369 -3.38 -20.43 18.22
CA GLU A 369 -4.21 -20.06 19.38
C GLU A 369 -5.71 -20.33 19.16
N GLY A 370 -6.15 -20.73 17.96
CA GLY A 370 -7.54 -20.99 17.63
C GLY A 370 -8.44 -19.74 17.67
N VAL A 371 -7.87 -18.57 17.32
CA VAL A 371 -8.62 -17.29 17.32
C VAL A 371 -9.71 -17.34 16.25
N LEU A 372 -10.97 -17.21 16.68
CA LEU A 372 -12.13 -17.24 15.79
C LEU A 372 -12.25 -15.96 14.94
N PRO A 373 -12.85 -16.04 13.73
CA PRO A 373 -13.19 -14.89 12.93
C PRO A 373 -14.07 -13.91 13.68
N VAL A 374 -13.87 -12.62 13.40
CA VAL A 374 -14.82 -11.61 13.85
C VAL A 374 -16.12 -11.75 13.06
N GLU A 375 -17.24 -11.88 13.76
CA GLU A 375 -18.56 -11.95 13.14
C GLU A 375 -19.14 -10.55 12.88
N ASP A 376 -19.72 -10.37 11.69
CA ASP A 376 -20.51 -9.19 11.37
C ASP A 376 -21.91 -9.30 12.00
N VAL A 377 -22.36 -8.24 12.61
CA VAL A 377 -23.77 -8.11 13.02
C VAL A 377 -24.50 -7.31 11.93
N TRP A 378 -25.41 -7.97 11.23
CA TRP A 378 -26.15 -7.36 10.12
C TRP A 378 -27.45 -6.71 10.62
N GLU A 379 -27.30 -5.71 11.47
CA GLU A 379 -28.44 -4.92 11.91
C GLU A 379 -29.07 -4.13 10.74
N ASN A 380 -30.39 -4.11 10.67
CA ASN A 380 -31.17 -3.34 9.69
C ASN A 380 -31.00 -3.76 8.20
N ARG A 381 -30.51 -4.96 7.90
CA ARG A 381 -30.63 -5.52 6.56
C ARG A 381 -31.94 -6.28 6.40
N THR A 382 -32.73 -5.85 5.41
CA THR A 382 -33.91 -6.59 4.95
C THR A 382 -33.53 -7.45 3.76
N TRP A 383 -33.94 -8.69 3.79
CA TRP A 383 -33.71 -9.69 2.72
C TRP A 383 -34.88 -9.64 1.73
#